data_33b87c20b2266e7f2de7cc5f7f70f74a
#
_entry.id   33b87c20b2266e7f2de7cc5f7f70f74a
#
_cell.length_a   1.000
_cell.length_b   1.000
_cell.length_c   1.000
_cell.angle_alpha   90.00
_cell.angle_beta   90.00
_cell.angle_gamma   90.00
#
_symmetry.space_group_name_H-M   'P 1'
#
loop_
_entity.id
_entity.type
_entity.pdbx_description
1 polymer ?
#
loop_
_entity_poly.entity_id
_entity_poly.type
_entity_poly.pdbx_seq_one_letter_code
_entity_poly.pdbx_strand_id
1 'polypeptide(L)'
;MLEVYLFVNPLGARCMRSERNIMRLADHLNSKVSFQFVPLLNQQIIAQSLSSRPTLTERNARFNVTYQAILAYKAALFQGKRKGRKFLLNMQDAVVSQHQSFTEELTLEMAKKCHLDLDMFTEDCQSDLAKQAFKTDQKLAAEMKIEQSSSAVIFNCDVSDCGLLLNDVTYDALCDVCESQGVATKEMLMAEPNYQTNEQATSLMLGNNQPNLRVL
;
A
#
# COMPACT_ATOMS: atom_id res chain seq x y z
N MET A 1 -4.85 -14.63 12.98
CA MET A 1 -4.19 -13.90 11.85
C MET A 1 -5.03 -12.68 11.51
N LEU A 2 -4.41 -11.51 11.41
CA LEU A 2 -5.11 -10.29 11.00
C LEU A 2 -5.16 -10.16 9.48
N GLU A 3 -6.34 -9.78 8.96
CA GLU A 3 -6.52 -9.40 7.58
C GLU A 3 -6.96 -7.93 7.53
N VAL A 4 -6.21 -7.09 6.82
CA VAL A 4 -6.39 -5.64 6.80
C VAL A 4 -6.69 -5.15 5.39
N TYR A 5 -7.84 -4.53 5.20
CA TYR A 5 -8.23 -3.83 3.98
C TYR A 5 -8.12 -2.33 4.22
N LEU A 6 -7.11 -1.68 3.64
CA LEU A 6 -6.94 -0.24 3.71
C LEU A 6 -7.48 0.42 2.44
N PHE A 7 -8.49 1.27 2.58
CA PHE A 7 -9.10 2.02 1.48
C PHE A 7 -8.35 3.33 1.25
N VAL A 8 -7.78 3.48 0.06
CA VAL A 8 -6.80 4.53 -0.23
C VAL A 8 -7.18 5.39 -1.43
N ASN A 9 -6.87 6.68 -1.34
CA ASN A 9 -6.65 7.51 -2.51
C ASN A 9 -5.16 7.41 -2.89
N PRO A 10 -4.80 6.88 -4.07
CA PRO A 10 -3.39 6.70 -4.47
C PRO A 10 -2.57 7.99 -4.49
N LEU A 11 -3.21 9.15 -4.59
CA LEU A 11 -2.55 10.45 -4.60
C LEU A 11 -2.80 11.25 -3.30
N GLY A 12 -3.17 10.56 -2.22
CA GLY A 12 -3.51 11.17 -0.93
C GLY A 12 -2.38 11.08 0.10
N ALA A 13 -1.93 12.23 0.63
CA ALA A 13 -0.89 12.27 1.67
C ALA A 13 -1.27 11.51 2.96
N ARG A 14 -2.57 11.54 3.36
CA ARG A 14 -3.06 10.77 4.50
C ARG A 14 -2.96 9.27 4.24
N CYS A 15 -3.32 8.82 3.05
CA CYS A 15 -3.28 7.41 2.66
C CYS A 15 -1.84 6.88 2.68
N MET A 16 -0.89 7.64 2.14
CA MET A 16 0.53 7.28 2.18
C MET A 16 1.05 7.06 3.61
N ARG A 17 0.63 7.87 4.58
CA ARG A 17 0.99 7.67 6.00
C ARG A 17 0.35 6.40 6.57
N SER A 18 -0.92 6.17 6.29
CA SER A 18 -1.63 4.99 6.76
C SER A 18 -1.08 3.69 6.17
N GLU A 19 -0.69 3.70 4.89
CA GLU A 19 -0.03 2.59 4.23
C GLU A 19 1.30 2.24 4.91
N ARG A 20 2.13 3.25 5.21
CA ARG A 20 3.38 3.06 5.95
C ARG A 20 3.14 2.50 7.36
N ASN A 21 2.10 2.96 8.05
CA ASN A 21 1.73 2.44 9.38
C ASN A 21 1.34 0.96 9.34
N ILE A 22 0.56 0.55 8.34
CA ILE A 22 0.20 -0.87 8.16
C ILE A 22 1.42 -1.71 7.81
N MET A 23 2.30 -1.22 6.93
CA MET A 23 3.52 -1.94 6.60
C MET A 23 4.44 -2.10 7.82
N ARG A 24 4.59 -1.04 8.62
CA ARG A 24 5.33 -1.09 9.89
C ARG A 24 4.72 -2.13 10.85
N LEU A 25 3.40 -2.17 10.98
CA LEU A 25 2.71 -3.18 11.78
C LEU A 25 2.98 -4.59 11.26
N ALA A 26 2.91 -4.79 9.95
CA ALA A 26 3.15 -6.09 9.33
C ALA A 26 4.58 -6.58 9.54
N ASP A 27 5.56 -5.68 9.50
CA ASP A 27 6.97 -5.98 9.80
C ASP A 27 7.17 -6.44 11.25
N HIS A 28 6.48 -5.81 12.22
CA HIS A 28 6.53 -6.22 13.65
C HIS A 28 5.85 -7.56 13.92
N LEU A 29 4.72 -7.81 13.25
CA LEU A 29 3.92 -9.02 13.46
C LEU A 29 4.31 -10.19 12.54
N ASN A 30 5.30 -9.96 11.63
CA ASN A 30 5.74 -10.94 10.64
C ASN A 30 4.57 -11.52 9.82
N SER A 31 4.44 -12.85 9.76
CA SER A 31 3.41 -13.54 8.98
C SER A 31 1.99 -13.50 9.58
N LYS A 32 1.78 -12.82 10.71
CA LYS A 32 0.45 -12.76 11.37
C LYS A 32 -0.49 -11.71 10.75
N VAL A 33 -0.01 -10.91 9.80
CA VAL A 33 -0.81 -9.88 9.13
C VAL A 33 -0.79 -10.08 7.62
N SER A 34 -1.97 -10.21 7.04
CA SER A 34 -2.21 -10.05 5.60
C SER A 34 -2.84 -8.70 5.37
N PHE A 35 -2.38 -7.94 4.37
CA PHE A 35 -2.97 -6.64 4.06
C PHE A 35 -3.11 -6.38 2.58
N GLN A 36 -4.14 -5.60 2.23
CA GLN A 36 -4.43 -5.15 0.89
C GLN A 36 -4.75 -3.67 0.88
N PHE A 37 -4.15 -2.92 -0.06
CA PHE A 37 -4.52 -1.53 -0.33
C PHE A 37 -5.55 -1.52 -1.45
N VAL A 38 -6.74 -1.01 -1.13
CA VAL A 38 -7.92 -1.01 -1.98
C VAL A 38 -8.16 0.43 -2.45
N PRO A 39 -7.91 0.75 -3.72
CA PRO A 39 -8.18 2.09 -4.24
C PRO A 39 -9.66 2.46 -4.11
N LEU A 40 -9.92 3.66 -3.61
CA LEU A 40 -11.24 4.24 -3.49
C LEU A 40 -11.30 5.57 -4.23
N LEU A 41 -12.32 5.73 -5.07
CA LEU A 41 -12.56 6.95 -5.82
C LEU A 41 -14.03 7.30 -5.80
N ASN A 42 -14.36 8.46 -5.23
CA ASN A 42 -15.68 9.05 -5.24
C ASN A 42 -15.58 10.58 -5.25
N GLN A 43 -16.71 11.25 -5.38
CA GLN A 43 -16.76 12.73 -5.44
C GLN A 43 -16.26 13.39 -4.16
N GLN A 44 -16.48 12.79 -3.00
CA GLN A 44 -16.04 13.30 -1.71
C GLN A 44 -14.50 13.30 -1.62
N ILE A 45 -13.85 12.20 -2.04
CA ILE A 45 -12.39 12.09 -2.08
C ILE A 45 -11.77 13.14 -3.00
N ILE A 46 -12.39 13.36 -4.17
CA ILE A 46 -11.92 14.38 -5.11
C ILE A 46 -12.10 15.78 -4.51
N ALA A 47 -13.25 16.07 -3.90
CA ALA A 47 -13.50 17.36 -3.26
C ALA A 47 -12.50 17.64 -2.12
N GLN A 48 -12.14 16.63 -1.30
CA GLN A 48 -11.15 16.76 -0.23
C GLN A 48 -9.72 16.99 -0.73
N SER A 49 -9.43 16.62 -1.98
CA SER A 49 -8.11 16.77 -2.60
C SER A 49 -7.89 18.10 -3.33
N LEU A 50 -8.91 18.96 -3.36
CA LEU A 50 -8.92 20.23 -4.07
C LEU A 50 -9.08 21.41 -3.10
N SER A 51 -8.87 22.61 -3.60
CA SER A 51 -9.11 23.86 -2.87
C SER A 51 -10.60 24.05 -2.49
N SER A 52 -10.90 25.01 -1.63
CA SER A 52 -12.22 25.17 -1.01
C SER A 52 -13.40 25.47 -1.95
N ARG A 53 -13.16 25.80 -3.21
CA ARG A 53 -14.21 26.04 -4.23
C ARG A 53 -13.74 25.66 -5.64
N PRO A 54 -13.52 24.37 -5.91
CA PRO A 54 -13.05 23.94 -7.21
C PRO A 54 -14.11 24.08 -8.28
N THR A 55 -13.71 24.47 -9.47
CA THR A 55 -14.55 24.46 -10.68
C THR A 55 -14.85 23.02 -11.12
N LEU A 56 -15.85 22.85 -11.98
CA LEU A 56 -16.16 21.55 -12.55
C LEU A 56 -14.96 20.98 -13.36
N THR A 57 -14.26 21.84 -14.08
CA THR A 57 -13.08 21.47 -14.86
C THR A 57 -11.97 20.93 -13.97
N GLU A 58 -11.67 21.58 -12.86
CA GLU A 58 -10.66 21.12 -11.89
C GLU A 58 -11.06 19.79 -11.25
N ARG A 59 -12.32 19.60 -10.91
CA ARG A 59 -12.82 18.32 -10.39
C ARG A 59 -12.66 17.20 -11.39
N ASN A 60 -13.02 17.44 -12.67
CA ASN A 60 -12.90 16.45 -13.73
C ASN A 60 -11.43 16.12 -14.02
N ALA A 61 -10.56 17.13 -14.06
CA ALA A 61 -9.13 16.92 -14.23
C ALA A 61 -8.55 16.07 -13.09
N ARG A 62 -8.88 16.41 -11.84
CA ARG A 62 -8.42 15.66 -10.67
C ARG A 62 -8.96 14.22 -10.64
N PHE A 63 -10.22 14.05 -11.00
CA PHE A 63 -10.83 12.72 -11.13
C PHE A 63 -10.07 11.87 -12.15
N ASN A 64 -9.81 12.39 -13.34
CA ASN A 64 -9.12 11.68 -14.40
C ASN A 64 -7.69 11.28 -13.99
N VAL A 65 -6.94 12.21 -13.40
CA VAL A 65 -5.58 11.94 -12.90
C VAL A 65 -5.60 10.86 -11.82
N THR A 66 -6.53 10.94 -10.87
CA THR A 66 -6.65 9.93 -9.81
C THR A 66 -7.06 8.57 -10.37
N TYR A 67 -7.97 8.55 -11.34
CA TYR A 67 -8.40 7.32 -12.01
C TYR A 67 -7.27 6.64 -12.76
N GLN A 68 -6.47 7.42 -13.51
CA GLN A 68 -5.27 6.90 -14.19
C GLN A 68 -4.24 6.34 -13.22
N ALA A 69 -4.00 7.02 -12.10
CA ALA A 69 -3.13 6.51 -11.04
C ALA A 69 -3.62 5.19 -10.45
N ILE A 70 -4.94 5.02 -10.31
CA ILE A 70 -5.54 3.75 -9.88
C ILE A 70 -5.30 2.65 -10.90
N LEU A 71 -5.55 2.91 -12.19
CA LEU A 71 -5.34 1.90 -13.23
C LEU A 71 -3.87 1.48 -13.31
N ALA A 72 -2.93 2.43 -13.23
CA ALA A 72 -1.50 2.14 -13.18
C ALA A 72 -1.13 1.27 -11.96
N TYR A 73 -1.70 1.55 -10.80
CA TYR A 73 -1.50 0.71 -9.61
C TYR A 73 -2.07 -0.71 -9.81
N LYS A 74 -3.26 -0.85 -10.43
CA LYS A 74 -3.84 -2.16 -10.74
C LYS A 74 -2.99 -2.94 -11.74
N ALA A 75 -2.51 -2.29 -12.79
CA ALA A 75 -1.56 -2.89 -13.74
C ALA A 75 -0.29 -3.39 -13.05
N ALA A 76 0.28 -2.58 -12.16
CA ALA A 76 1.46 -2.99 -11.38
C ALA A 76 1.18 -4.21 -10.47
N LEU A 77 -0.04 -4.33 -9.91
CA LEU A 77 -0.44 -5.48 -9.09
C LEU A 77 -0.54 -6.78 -9.89
N PHE A 78 -0.85 -6.76 -11.18
CA PHE A 78 -0.89 -7.96 -12.03
C PHE A 78 0.49 -8.62 -12.15
N GLN A 79 1.56 -7.84 -12.01
CA GLN A 79 2.93 -8.36 -11.98
C GLN A 79 3.42 -8.74 -10.57
N GLY A 80 2.52 -8.78 -9.60
CA GLY A 80 2.75 -9.26 -8.24
C GLY A 80 2.49 -8.22 -7.15
N LYS A 81 1.89 -8.66 -6.05
CA LYS A 81 1.49 -7.81 -4.92
C LYS A 81 2.63 -6.96 -4.35
N ARG A 82 3.84 -7.52 -4.25
CA ARG A 82 5.03 -6.81 -3.72
C ARG A 82 5.48 -5.69 -4.65
N LYS A 83 5.54 -5.97 -5.95
CA LYS A 83 5.91 -4.99 -6.97
C LYS A 83 4.87 -3.87 -7.06
N GLY A 84 3.58 -4.22 -7.07
CA GLY A 84 2.49 -3.26 -7.10
C GLY A 84 2.50 -2.32 -5.89
N ARG A 85 2.69 -2.84 -4.68
CA ARG A 85 2.84 -1.98 -3.49
C ARG A 85 4.04 -1.04 -3.59
N LYS A 86 5.20 -1.55 -4.03
CA LYS A 86 6.40 -0.73 -4.24
C LYS A 86 6.14 0.38 -5.26
N PHE A 87 5.43 0.06 -6.34
CA PHE A 87 5.02 1.03 -7.36
C PHE A 87 4.14 2.14 -6.75
N LEU A 88 3.09 1.77 -6.00
CA LEU A 88 2.20 2.72 -5.33
C LEU A 88 2.98 3.69 -4.43
N LEU A 89 3.84 3.17 -3.56
CA LEU A 89 4.63 4.00 -2.63
C LEU A 89 5.61 4.93 -3.34
N ASN A 90 6.29 4.46 -4.41
CA ASN A 90 7.20 5.29 -5.19
C ASN A 90 6.45 6.39 -5.95
N MET A 91 5.29 6.06 -6.52
CA MET A 91 4.42 7.03 -7.19
C MET A 91 3.91 8.10 -6.23
N GLN A 92 3.47 7.69 -5.03
CA GLN A 92 3.03 8.61 -3.99
C GLN A 92 4.17 9.51 -3.51
N ASP A 93 5.35 8.95 -3.32
CA ASP A 93 6.51 9.75 -2.91
C ASP A 93 6.85 10.81 -3.96
N ALA A 94 6.86 10.46 -5.23
CA ALA A 94 7.10 11.40 -6.33
C ALA A 94 6.02 12.50 -6.39
N VAL A 95 4.73 12.12 -6.35
CA VAL A 95 3.64 13.07 -6.55
C VAL A 95 3.30 13.86 -5.28
N VAL A 96 3.30 13.19 -4.11
CA VAL A 96 2.83 13.80 -2.85
C VAL A 96 3.96 14.46 -2.09
N SER A 97 5.14 13.80 -1.97
CA SER A 97 6.26 14.33 -1.19
C SER A 97 7.13 15.27 -2.01
N GLN A 98 7.40 14.92 -3.28
CA GLN A 98 8.27 15.71 -4.17
C GLN A 98 7.48 16.68 -5.07
N HIS A 99 6.14 16.69 -4.98
CA HIS A 99 5.25 17.59 -5.74
C HIS A 99 5.40 17.48 -7.26
N GLN A 100 5.78 16.31 -7.77
CA GLN A 100 5.86 16.08 -9.21
C GLN A 100 4.45 15.92 -9.79
N SER A 101 4.26 16.37 -11.03
CA SER A 101 3.02 16.15 -11.76
C SER A 101 2.88 14.68 -12.10
N PHE A 102 1.68 14.12 -11.93
CA PHE A 102 1.38 12.76 -12.40
C PHE A 102 1.30 12.78 -13.93
N THR A 103 2.27 12.16 -14.59
CA THR A 103 2.37 12.03 -16.05
C THR A 103 2.63 10.59 -16.43
N GLU A 104 2.48 10.27 -17.71
CA GLU A 104 2.81 8.96 -18.24
C GLU A 104 4.29 8.63 -18.09
N GLU A 105 5.17 9.62 -18.34
CA GLU A 105 6.61 9.47 -18.18
C GLU A 105 7.00 9.14 -16.74
N LEU A 106 6.42 9.85 -15.77
CA LEU A 106 6.64 9.56 -14.34
C LEU A 106 6.15 8.15 -14.00
N THR A 107 5.01 7.75 -14.55
CA THR A 107 4.41 6.43 -14.30
C THR A 107 5.33 5.32 -14.83
N LEU A 108 5.88 5.48 -16.03
CA LEU A 108 6.85 4.54 -16.61
C LEU A 108 8.18 4.52 -15.85
N GLU A 109 8.66 5.67 -15.38
CA GLU A 109 9.86 5.75 -14.54
C GLU A 109 9.67 4.95 -13.24
N MET A 110 8.53 5.12 -12.57
CA MET A 110 8.21 4.38 -11.34
C MET A 110 8.05 2.88 -11.61
N ALA A 111 7.46 2.50 -12.74
CA ALA A 111 7.35 1.10 -13.16
C ALA A 111 8.74 0.47 -13.36
N LYS A 112 9.65 1.19 -14.03
CA LYS A 112 11.04 0.76 -14.22
C LYS A 112 11.79 0.61 -12.88
N LYS A 113 11.65 1.56 -11.96
CA LYS A 113 12.22 1.48 -10.59
C LYS A 113 11.72 0.26 -9.80
N CYS A 114 10.52 -0.22 -10.12
CA CYS A 114 9.92 -1.39 -9.48
C CYS A 114 10.22 -2.70 -10.21
N HIS A 115 11.03 -2.68 -11.27
CA HIS A 115 11.35 -3.84 -12.11
C HIS A 115 10.09 -4.50 -12.67
N LEU A 116 9.12 -3.68 -13.11
CA LEU A 116 7.98 -4.14 -13.87
C LEU A 116 8.40 -4.37 -15.34
N ASP A 117 7.76 -5.33 -15.99
CA ASP A 117 7.78 -5.43 -17.45
C ASP A 117 7.00 -4.24 -17.99
N LEU A 118 7.66 -3.36 -18.76
CA LEU A 118 7.09 -2.10 -19.20
C LEU A 118 6.06 -2.26 -20.30
N ASP A 119 6.24 -3.25 -21.18
CA ASP A 119 5.31 -3.51 -22.28
C ASP A 119 3.99 -4.05 -21.72
N MET A 120 4.05 -5.07 -20.87
CA MET A 120 2.87 -5.57 -20.15
C MET A 120 2.22 -4.49 -19.30
N PHE A 121 3.01 -3.69 -18.58
CA PHE A 121 2.49 -2.64 -17.71
C PHE A 121 1.71 -1.59 -18.49
N THR A 122 2.23 -1.15 -19.64
CA THR A 122 1.59 -0.15 -20.49
C THR A 122 0.28 -0.68 -21.09
N GLU A 123 0.28 -1.92 -21.56
CA GLU A 123 -0.91 -2.59 -22.07
C GLU A 123 -1.96 -2.74 -20.96
N ASP A 124 -1.55 -3.23 -19.79
CA ASP A 124 -2.43 -3.45 -18.64
C ASP A 124 -3.06 -2.13 -18.12
N CYS A 125 -2.34 -1.00 -18.15
CA CYS A 125 -2.88 0.30 -17.72
C CYS A 125 -4.12 0.72 -18.52
N GLN A 126 -4.22 0.32 -19.79
CA GLN A 126 -5.35 0.64 -20.66
C GLN A 126 -6.37 -0.50 -20.77
N SER A 127 -6.08 -1.65 -20.20
CA SER A 127 -6.87 -2.87 -20.34
C SER A 127 -8.24 -2.78 -19.62
N ASP A 128 -9.17 -3.55 -20.12
CA ASP A 128 -10.45 -3.75 -19.41
C ASP A 128 -10.27 -4.55 -18.12
N LEU A 129 -9.19 -5.33 -18.01
CA LEU A 129 -8.86 -6.08 -16.80
C LEU A 129 -8.56 -5.14 -15.63
N ALA A 130 -7.74 -4.09 -15.84
CA ALA A 130 -7.47 -3.07 -14.81
C ALA A 130 -8.74 -2.33 -14.39
N LYS A 131 -9.60 -1.97 -15.34
CA LYS A 131 -10.90 -1.33 -15.07
C LYS A 131 -11.83 -2.24 -14.27
N GLN A 132 -11.90 -3.54 -14.61
CA GLN A 132 -12.69 -4.52 -13.88
C GLN A 132 -12.15 -4.77 -12.47
N ALA A 133 -10.83 -4.86 -12.30
CA ALA A 133 -10.19 -4.99 -11.01
C ALA A 133 -10.51 -3.79 -10.10
N PHE A 134 -10.46 -2.57 -10.64
CA PHE A 134 -10.90 -1.38 -9.89
C PHE A 134 -12.40 -1.40 -9.57
N LYS A 135 -13.25 -1.84 -10.50
CA LYS A 135 -14.70 -2.00 -10.26
C LYS A 135 -15.00 -2.98 -9.12
N THR A 136 -14.20 -4.02 -9.00
CA THR A 136 -14.27 -4.97 -7.87
C THR A 136 -13.91 -4.29 -6.54
N ASP A 137 -12.89 -3.44 -6.52
CA ASP A 137 -12.53 -2.66 -5.33
C ASP A 137 -13.67 -1.71 -4.90
N GLN A 138 -14.34 -1.06 -5.87
CA GLN A 138 -15.47 -0.18 -5.56
C GLN A 138 -16.68 -0.96 -5.01
N LYS A 139 -16.91 -2.18 -5.49
CA LYS A 139 -17.94 -3.06 -4.92
C LYS A 139 -17.59 -3.47 -3.48
N LEU A 140 -16.35 -3.87 -3.25
CA LEU A 140 -15.86 -4.21 -1.91
C LEU A 140 -16.02 -3.03 -0.94
N ALA A 141 -15.68 -1.82 -1.37
CA ALA A 141 -15.87 -0.61 -0.57
C ALA A 141 -17.36 -0.37 -0.25
N ALA A 142 -18.25 -0.56 -1.23
CA ALA A 142 -19.68 -0.41 -1.03
C ALA A 142 -20.27 -1.47 -0.06
N GLU A 143 -19.84 -2.72 -0.19
CA GLU A 143 -20.23 -3.83 0.70
C GLU A 143 -19.80 -3.57 2.15
N MET A 144 -18.58 -3.04 2.33
CA MET A 144 -18.05 -2.66 3.64
C MET A 144 -18.51 -1.27 4.10
N LYS A 145 -19.36 -0.57 3.32
CA LYS A 145 -19.91 0.78 3.61
C LYS A 145 -18.82 1.84 3.84
N ILE A 146 -17.75 1.77 3.06
CA ILE A 146 -16.62 2.71 3.14
C ILE A 146 -16.82 3.86 2.15
N GLU A 147 -16.90 5.07 2.67
CA GLU A 147 -17.07 6.31 1.88
C GLU A 147 -15.84 7.21 1.90
N GLN A 148 -14.96 7.03 2.89
CA GLN A 148 -13.78 7.88 3.09
C GLN A 148 -12.48 7.12 2.88
N SER A 149 -11.50 7.78 2.25
CA SER A 149 -10.16 7.24 2.12
C SER A 149 -9.37 7.39 3.41
N SER A 150 -8.38 6.51 3.56
CA SER A 150 -7.61 6.26 4.77
C SER A 150 -8.42 5.59 5.89
N SER A 151 -9.48 4.87 5.51
CA SER A 151 -10.20 3.96 6.42
C SER A 151 -9.67 2.54 6.24
N ALA A 152 -9.59 1.77 7.32
CA ALA A 152 -9.25 0.36 7.28
C ALA A 152 -10.35 -0.50 7.90
N VAL A 153 -10.58 -1.68 7.31
CA VAL A 153 -11.36 -2.73 7.92
C VAL A 153 -10.40 -3.86 8.31
N ILE A 154 -10.42 -4.25 9.57
CA ILE A 154 -9.51 -5.23 10.16
C ILE A 154 -10.33 -6.41 10.64
N PHE A 155 -10.02 -7.59 10.14
CA PHE A 155 -10.59 -8.85 10.60
C PHE A 155 -9.55 -9.63 11.40
N ASN A 156 -9.98 -10.26 12.48
CA ASN A 156 -9.19 -11.27 13.16
C ASN A 156 -9.79 -12.64 12.87
N CYS A 157 -9.25 -13.33 11.88
CA CYS A 157 -9.74 -14.62 11.43
C CYS A 157 -9.72 -15.71 12.50
N ASP A 158 -9.03 -15.49 13.62
CA ASP A 158 -8.94 -16.47 14.72
C ASP A 158 -10.02 -16.25 15.79
N VAL A 159 -10.71 -15.09 15.78
CA VAL A 159 -11.60 -14.69 16.87
C VAL A 159 -13.03 -14.43 16.40
N SER A 160 -13.21 -13.76 15.24
CA SER A 160 -14.53 -13.33 14.80
C SER A 160 -14.56 -13.05 13.30
N ASP A 161 -15.69 -13.34 12.66
CA ASP A 161 -15.98 -12.93 11.28
C ASP A 161 -16.37 -11.45 11.16
N CYS A 162 -16.46 -10.72 12.28
CA CYS A 162 -16.82 -9.31 12.30
C CYS A 162 -15.58 -8.43 12.05
N GLY A 163 -15.66 -7.55 11.03
CA GLY A 163 -14.63 -6.57 10.74
C GLY A 163 -14.73 -5.35 11.66
N LEU A 164 -13.58 -4.86 12.13
CA LEU A 164 -13.46 -3.61 12.87
C LEU A 164 -13.12 -2.47 11.91
N LEU A 165 -13.96 -1.43 11.84
CA LEU A 165 -13.70 -0.24 11.05
C LEU A 165 -12.85 0.77 11.81
N LEU A 166 -11.75 1.20 11.21
CA LEU A 166 -10.85 2.23 11.69
C LEU A 166 -10.81 3.38 10.67
N ASN A 167 -11.33 4.55 11.04
CA ASN A 167 -11.42 5.71 10.14
C ASN A 167 -10.16 6.59 10.10
N ASP A 168 -9.30 6.47 11.10
CA ASP A 168 -7.99 7.13 11.13
C ASP A 168 -6.92 6.10 11.46
N VAL A 169 -6.15 5.72 10.45
CA VAL A 169 -5.20 4.61 10.53
C VAL A 169 -3.85 5.14 11.00
N THR A 170 -3.80 5.57 12.26
CA THR A 170 -2.54 5.89 12.96
C THR A 170 -1.88 4.59 13.45
N TYR A 171 -0.56 4.64 13.68
CA TYR A 171 0.14 3.47 14.20
C TYR A 171 -0.32 3.10 15.61
N ASP A 172 -0.59 4.11 16.44
CA ASP A 172 -1.13 3.95 17.80
C ASP A 172 -2.49 3.23 17.80
N ALA A 173 -3.42 3.68 16.95
CA ALA A 173 -4.73 3.05 16.81
C ALA A 173 -4.64 1.59 16.29
N LEU A 174 -3.67 1.29 15.41
CA LEU A 174 -3.41 -0.07 14.98
C LEU A 174 -2.88 -0.96 16.12
N CYS A 175 -2.02 -0.41 16.99
CA CYS A 175 -1.54 -1.10 18.17
C CYS A 175 -2.67 -1.40 19.17
N ASP A 176 -3.57 -0.43 19.41
CA ASP A 176 -4.75 -0.61 20.27
C ASP A 176 -5.67 -1.72 19.73
N VAL A 177 -5.86 -1.78 18.41
CA VAL A 177 -6.62 -2.88 17.78
C VAL A 177 -5.93 -4.22 18.01
N CYS A 178 -4.61 -4.31 17.78
CA CYS A 178 -3.87 -5.55 17.99
C CYS A 178 -3.95 -6.04 19.44
N GLU A 179 -3.86 -5.15 20.41
CA GLU A 179 -3.96 -5.48 21.83
C GLU A 179 -5.38 -5.92 22.20
N SER A 180 -6.41 -5.18 21.76
CA SER A 180 -7.82 -5.53 22.00
C SER A 180 -8.21 -6.87 21.38
N GLN A 181 -7.56 -7.25 20.28
CA GLN A 181 -7.77 -8.53 19.57
C GLN A 181 -6.85 -9.65 20.08
N GLY A 182 -6.02 -9.41 21.09
CA GLY A 182 -5.12 -10.41 21.68
C GLY A 182 -4.01 -10.89 20.75
N VAL A 183 -3.65 -10.09 19.73
CA VAL A 183 -2.63 -10.45 18.72
C VAL A 183 -1.21 -10.13 19.20
N ALA A 184 -1.05 -8.95 19.82
CA ALA A 184 0.20 -8.48 20.40
C ALA A 184 -0.10 -7.36 21.39
N THR A 185 0.75 -7.18 22.42
CA THR A 185 0.63 -6.05 23.33
C THR A 185 1.12 -4.76 22.67
N LYS A 186 0.52 -3.63 23.05
CA LYS A 186 0.93 -2.31 22.55
C LYS A 186 2.40 -2.03 22.83
N GLU A 187 2.89 -2.45 24.00
CA GLU A 187 4.30 -2.30 24.40
C GLU A 187 5.26 -3.01 23.41
N MET A 188 4.94 -4.25 23.01
CA MET A 188 5.72 -4.99 22.02
C MET A 188 5.77 -4.29 20.67
N LEU A 189 4.66 -3.69 20.25
CA LEU A 189 4.54 -3.02 18.94
C LEU A 189 5.17 -1.62 18.93
N MET A 190 5.28 -0.96 20.08
CA MET A 190 5.92 0.34 20.24
C MET A 190 7.42 0.23 20.48
N ALA A 191 7.94 -0.94 20.87
CA ALA A 191 9.37 -1.18 20.96
C ALA A 191 10.01 -1.06 19.57
N GLU A 192 11.20 -0.43 19.48
CA GLU A 192 11.93 -0.40 18.21
C GLU A 192 12.28 -1.83 17.77
N PRO A 193 12.12 -2.17 16.48
CA PRO A 193 12.50 -3.49 15.99
C PRO A 193 13.99 -3.70 16.24
N ASN A 194 14.31 -4.73 17.00
CA ASN A 194 15.68 -5.09 17.33
C ASN A 194 16.34 -5.68 16.08
N TYR A 195 16.97 -4.86 15.26
CA TYR A 195 17.70 -5.28 14.04
C TYR A 195 18.93 -6.18 14.31
N GLN A 196 19.23 -6.48 15.58
CA GLN A 196 20.43 -7.25 15.94
C GLN A 196 20.34 -8.77 15.72
N THR A 197 19.16 -9.33 15.40
CA THR A 197 19.01 -10.79 15.27
C THR A 197 19.28 -11.36 13.88
N ASN A 198 19.40 -10.53 12.83
CA ASN A 198 19.64 -11.02 11.46
C ASN A 198 21.12 -10.96 11.02
N GLU A 199 21.98 -10.19 11.68
CA GLU A 199 23.40 -10.16 11.33
C GLU A 199 24.14 -11.41 11.80
N GLN A 200 23.73 -12.03 12.90
CA GLN A 200 24.34 -13.28 13.38
C GLN A 200 24.00 -14.49 12.50
N ALA A 201 22.81 -14.51 11.87
CA ALA A 201 22.45 -15.58 10.94
C ALA A 201 23.22 -15.48 9.61
N THR A 202 23.54 -14.27 9.16
CA THR A 202 24.31 -14.05 7.91
C THR A 202 25.80 -14.28 8.13
N SER A 203 26.34 -14.01 9.33
CA SER A 203 27.74 -14.26 9.68
C SER A 203 28.07 -15.74 9.83
N LEU A 204 27.11 -16.58 10.22
CA LEU A 204 27.30 -18.05 10.31
C LEU A 204 27.25 -18.76 8.95
N MET A 205 26.73 -18.14 7.91
CA MET A 205 26.69 -18.70 6.55
C MET A 205 27.91 -18.33 5.70
N LEU A 206 28.78 -17.43 6.14
CA LEU A 206 30.00 -16.99 5.43
C LEU A 206 31.30 -17.58 5.99
N GLY A 207 31.19 -18.58 6.87
CA GLY A 207 32.32 -19.30 7.42
C GLY A 207 32.87 -20.35 6.46
N ASN A 208 34.07 -20.11 5.92
CA ASN A 208 35.00 -21.05 5.29
C ASN A 208 34.68 -21.55 3.88
N ASN A 209 35.13 -20.79 2.89
CA ASN A 209 35.74 -21.37 1.70
C ASN A 209 36.86 -20.46 1.20
N GLN A 210 38.07 -20.68 1.73
CA GLN A 210 39.29 -20.21 1.08
C GLN A 210 39.73 -21.28 0.07
N PRO A 211 39.91 -20.96 -1.21
CA PRO A 211 40.55 -21.87 -2.13
C PRO A 211 42.07 -21.85 -1.90
N ASN A 212 42.63 -23.00 -1.56
CA ASN A 212 44.06 -23.25 -1.59
C ASN A 212 44.59 -23.12 -3.03
N LEU A 213 45.23 -22.01 -3.35
CA LEU A 213 46.06 -21.87 -4.53
C LEU A 213 47.48 -22.34 -4.17
N ARG A 214 47.88 -23.51 -4.64
CA ARG A 214 49.27 -23.92 -4.77
C ARG A 214 49.79 -23.44 -6.11
N VAL A 215 50.80 -22.59 -6.04
CA VAL A 215 51.67 -22.21 -7.17
C VAL A 215 52.68 -23.36 -7.38
N LEU A 216 52.79 -23.84 -8.62
CA LEU A 216 53.98 -24.40 -9.23
C LEU A 216 54.35 -23.57 -10.43
#